data_52cec1e796dd2f67521f2a4741b47e4e
#
_entry.id   52cec1e796dd2f67521f2a4741b47e4e
#
_cell.length_a   1.000
_cell.length_b   1.000
_cell.length_c   1.000
_cell.angle_alpha   90.00
_cell.angle_beta   90.00
_cell.angle_gamma   90.00
#
_symmetry.space_group_name_H-M   'P 1'
#
loop_
_entity.id
_entity.type
_entity.pdbx_description
1 polymer ?
#
loop_
_entity_poly.entity_id
_entity_poly.type
_entity_poly.pdbx_seq_one_letter_code
_entity_poly.pdbx_strand_id
1 'polypeptide(L)'
;VPKLMIIDYALAPEYLEAGAEGMLDIRVKNTSSAQKAKNIKFSLEEESGEILPLKTSGGYCKEIKKGGEYTWQIPIRAIHTATSRPHSVSITMEYEDENGLALTAVDQIILEIRQQVRLEYDRPIWPEKVVPGDTAAFSMNVMNLGKSTLYNVLLTFDIPEMASGSSVLLGTMQPGESKMGS
;
A
#
# COMPACT_ATOMS: atom_id res chain seq x y z
N VAL A 1 21.35 29.07 9.98
CA VAL A 1 19.95 28.88 9.63
C VAL A 1 19.55 27.46 9.99
N PRO A 2 18.42 27.23 10.66
CA PRO A 2 17.94 25.90 10.93
C PRO A 2 17.57 25.20 9.61
N LYS A 3 17.72 23.87 9.60
CA LYS A 3 17.41 23.06 8.43
C LYS A 3 16.71 21.78 8.88
N LEU A 4 15.43 21.70 8.58
CA LEU A 4 14.63 20.51 8.85
C LEU A 4 14.70 19.51 7.70
N MET A 5 14.78 18.24 8.05
CA MET A 5 14.69 17.14 7.09
C MET A 5 14.07 15.91 7.75
N ILE A 6 13.40 15.11 6.96
CA ILE A 6 12.93 13.78 7.37
C ILE A 6 14.12 12.85 7.41
N ILE A 7 14.34 12.19 8.55
CA ILE A 7 15.42 11.23 8.71
C ILE A 7 14.93 9.78 8.72
N ASP A 8 13.65 9.58 9.01
CA ASP A 8 13.04 8.27 9.04
C ASP A 8 11.50 8.40 9.05
N TYR A 9 10.82 7.36 8.62
CA TYR A 9 9.37 7.25 8.77
C TYR A 9 8.95 5.80 8.90
N ALA A 10 7.84 5.56 9.56
CA ALA A 10 7.27 4.24 9.74
C ALA A 10 5.76 4.27 9.54
N LEU A 11 5.23 3.32 8.82
CA LEU A 11 3.81 3.09 8.65
C LEU A 11 3.41 1.85 9.45
N ALA A 12 2.36 1.95 10.24
CA ALA A 12 1.79 0.83 10.98
C ALA A 12 0.32 0.62 10.56
N PRO A 13 0.00 -0.49 9.90
CA PRO A 13 0.87 -1.60 9.45
C PRO A 13 1.85 -1.19 8.34
N GLU A 14 2.86 -1.99 8.04
CA GLU A 14 3.96 -1.67 7.09
C GLU A 14 3.48 -1.26 5.68
N TYR A 15 2.31 -1.69 5.29
CA TYR A 15 1.61 -1.27 4.08
C TYR A 15 0.12 -1.07 4.38
N LEU A 16 -0.58 -0.30 3.56
CA LEU A 16 -2.02 -0.16 3.66
C LEU A 16 -2.72 -1.03 2.61
N GLU A 17 -3.72 -1.78 3.04
CA GLU A 17 -4.70 -2.30 2.10
C GLU A 17 -5.63 -1.17 1.64
N ALA A 18 -6.07 -1.23 0.39
CA ALA A 18 -7.04 -0.27 -0.12
C ALA A 18 -8.30 -0.28 0.75
N GLY A 19 -8.71 0.90 1.21
CA GLY A 19 -9.80 1.10 2.16
C GLY A 19 -9.42 0.99 3.64
N ALA A 20 -8.17 0.65 3.95
CA ALA A 20 -7.69 0.53 5.32
C ALA A 20 -7.09 1.81 5.88
N GLU A 21 -7.03 1.88 7.19
CA GLU A 21 -6.42 2.95 7.96
C GLU A 21 -5.07 2.51 8.52
N GLY A 22 -4.19 3.48 8.75
CA GLY A 22 -2.91 3.25 9.39
C GLY A 22 -2.39 4.50 10.07
N MET A 23 -1.36 4.32 10.90
CA MET A 23 -0.66 5.39 11.57
C MET A 23 0.70 5.61 10.90
N LEU A 24 0.96 6.84 10.48
CA LEU A 24 2.23 7.24 9.92
C LEU A 24 3.00 8.07 10.93
N ASP A 25 4.20 7.61 11.27
CA ASP A 25 5.15 8.30 12.13
C ASP A 25 6.27 8.86 11.26
N ILE A 26 6.45 10.18 11.28
CA ILE A 26 7.48 10.87 10.52
C ILE A 26 8.47 11.50 11.50
N ARG A 27 9.72 11.08 11.44
CA ARG A 27 10.78 11.58 12.29
C ARG A 27 11.57 12.67 11.56
N VAL A 28 11.49 13.86 12.09
CA VAL A 28 12.12 15.07 11.56
C VAL A 28 13.28 15.48 12.44
N LYS A 29 14.37 15.91 11.82
CA LYS A 29 15.56 16.40 12.51
C LYS A 29 15.91 17.81 12.05
N ASN A 30 16.26 18.66 13.02
CA ASN A 30 16.96 19.92 12.75
C ASN A 30 18.45 19.65 12.63
N THR A 31 18.98 19.64 11.42
CA THR A 31 20.39 19.33 11.15
C THR A 31 21.34 20.49 11.47
N SER A 32 20.81 21.68 11.82
CA SER A 32 21.61 22.81 12.25
C SER A 32 22.23 22.55 13.63
N SER A 33 23.53 22.78 13.75
CA SER A 33 24.24 22.78 15.03
C SER A 33 24.20 24.15 15.74
N ALA A 34 23.71 25.19 15.05
CA ALA A 34 23.78 26.58 15.50
C ALA A 34 22.44 27.13 15.98
N GLN A 35 21.35 26.84 15.27
CA GLN A 35 20.05 27.49 15.51
C GLN A 35 18.93 26.46 15.66
N LYS A 36 17.93 26.81 16.47
CA LYS A 36 16.68 26.07 16.57
C LYS A 36 15.70 26.51 15.47
N ALA A 37 14.80 25.60 15.08
CA ALA A 37 13.63 25.91 14.28
C ALA A 37 12.43 26.19 15.19
N LYS A 38 11.60 27.17 14.83
CA LYS A 38 10.40 27.58 15.58
C LYS A 38 9.16 27.53 14.70
N ASN A 39 8.01 27.45 15.36
CA ASN A 39 6.70 27.54 14.70
C ASN A 39 6.57 26.61 13.50
N ILE A 40 6.96 25.34 13.67
CA ILE A 40 6.98 24.36 12.60
C ILE A 40 5.56 23.86 12.30
N LYS A 41 5.11 24.09 11.08
CA LYS A 41 3.87 23.55 10.54
C LYS A 41 4.20 22.44 9.57
N PHE A 42 3.61 21.27 9.79
CA PHE A 42 3.71 20.12 8.89
C PHE A 42 2.45 20.02 8.05
N SER A 43 2.58 19.64 6.80
CA SER A 43 1.46 19.26 5.94
C SER A 43 1.81 18.09 5.07
N LEU A 44 0.81 17.22 4.85
CA LEU A 44 0.91 16.00 4.05
C LEU A 44 0.00 16.14 2.84
N GLU A 45 0.53 15.81 1.66
CA GLU A 45 -0.21 15.78 0.41
C GLU A 45 0.21 14.58 -0.44
N GLU A 46 -0.77 13.83 -0.92
CA GLU A 46 -0.58 12.79 -1.92
C GLU A 46 -1.35 13.21 -3.18
N GLU A 47 -0.62 13.31 -4.29
CA GLU A 47 -1.08 13.97 -5.52
C GLU A 47 -2.32 13.31 -6.16
N SER A 48 -2.41 11.99 -6.10
CA SER A 48 -3.54 11.28 -6.70
C SER A 48 -4.82 11.32 -5.84
N GLY A 49 -4.72 11.76 -4.58
CA GLY A 49 -5.84 11.76 -3.64
C GLY A 49 -6.25 10.37 -3.17
N GLU A 50 -5.43 9.37 -3.39
CA GLU A 50 -5.71 7.98 -2.99
C GLU A 50 -5.33 7.69 -1.53
N ILE A 51 -4.49 8.56 -0.92
CA ILE A 51 -4.16 8.53 0.51
C ILE A 51 -4.64 9.84 1.13
N LEU A 52 -5.49 9.73 2.13
CA LEU A 52 -6.10 10.88 2.80
C LEU A 52 -5.80 10.85 4.30
N PRO A 53 -5.58 12.02 4.93
CA PRO A 53 -5.55 12.10 6.37
C PRO A 53 -6.94 11.86 6.95
N LEU A 54 -7.03 11.19 8.11
CA LEU A 54 -8.32 10.91 8.76
C LEU A 54 -8.94 12.15 9.42
N LYS A 55 -8.11 13.13 9.75
CA LYS A 55 -8.55 14.38 10.40
C LYS A 55 -8.04 15.57 9.60
N THR A 56 -6.99 16.21 10.08
CA THR A 56 -6.34 17.32 9.38
C THR A 56 -5.08 16.85 8.67
N SER A 57 -4.77 17.44 7.52
CA SER A 57 -3.52 17.17 6.79
C SER A 57 -2.29 17.80 7.44
N GLY A 58 -2.46 18.58 8.51
CA GLY A 58 -1.42 19.35 9.14
C GLY A 58 -1.12 18.96 10.58
N GLY A 59 0.07 19.35 11.02
CA GLY A 59 0.54 19.25 12.39
C GLY A 59 1.34 20.47 12.77
N TYR A 60 1.59 20.67 14.05
CA TYR A 60 2.33 21.80 14.59
C TYR A 60 3.31 21.35 15.68
N CYS A 61 4.52 21.90 15.63
CA CYS A 61 5.51 21.78 16.68
C CYS A 61 6.06 23.17 17.01
N LYS A 62 6.09 23.52 18.30
CA LYS A 62 6.53 24.85 18.74
C LYS A 62 7.99 25.11 18.40
N GLU A 63 8.85 24.16 18.67
CA GLU A 63 10.28 24.26 18.36
C GLU A 63 10.96 22.89 18.25
N ILE A 64 11.99 22.85 17.41
CA ILE A 64 12.96 21.73 17.36
C ILE A 64 14.34 22.35 17.61
N LYS A 65 14.98 21.94 18.71
CA LYS A 65 16.30 22.45 19.11
C LYS A 65 17.35 22.13 18.04
N LYS A 66 18.47 22.80 18.09
CA LYS A 66 19.65 22.47 17.27
C LYS A 66 20.05 21.00 17.45
N GLY A 67 20.18 20.26 16.36
CA GLY A 67 20.44 18.83 16.36
C GLY A 67 19.30 17.96 16.90
N GLY A 68 18.19 18.55 17.32
CA GLY A 68 17.04 17.86 17.92
C GLY A 68 16.16 17.16 16.90
N GLU A 69 15.33 16.28 17.40
CA GLU A 69 14.38 15.49 16.61
C GLU A 69 12.94 15.68 17.13
N TYR A 70 11.99 15.47 16.24
CA TYR A 70 10.56 15.48 16.54
C TYR A 70 9.86 14.40 15.71
N THR A 71 8.93 13.68 16.32
CA THR A 71 8.10 12.71 15.60
C THR A 71 6.70 13.26 15.44
N TRP A 72 6.29 13.43 14.18
CA TRP A 72 4.93 13.79 13.82
C TRP A 72 4.14 12.53 13.48
N GLN A 73 3.07 12.30 14.22
CA GLN A 73 2.16 11.17 14.02
C GLN A 73 0.90 11.65 13.31
N ILE A 74 0.56 11.00 12.21
CA ILE A 74 -0.64 11.32 11.45
C ILE A 74 -1.39 10.03 11.06
N PRO A 75 -2.67 9.92 11.45
CA PRO A 75 -3.52 8.83 11.00
C PRO A 75 -3.96 9.09 9.55
N ILE A 76 -3.83 8.08 8.70
CA ILE A 76 -4.14 8.14 7.27
C ILE A 76 -5.04 6.99 6.86
N ARG A 77 -5.69 7.13 5.71
CA ARG A 77 -6.51 6.10 5.07
C ARG A 77 -6.18 6.03 3.59
N ALA A 78 -6.07 4.82 3.06
CA ALA A 78 -6.14 4.57 1.62
C ALA A 78 -7.61 4.44 1.20
N ILE A 79 -8.03 5.08 0.11
CA ILE A 79 -9.38 4.92 -0.41
C ILE A 79 -9.58 3.50 -0.95
N HIS A 80 -10.85 3.04 -1.06
CA HIS A 80 -11.17 1.67 -1.52
C HIS A 80 -10.68 1.37 -2.93
N THR A 81 -10.57 2.39 -3.76
CA THR A 81 -10.14 2.28 -5.16
C THR A 81 -8.66 2.59 -5.34
N ALA A 82 -7.92 2.77 -4.25
CA ALA A 82 -6.49 3.08 -4.32
C ALA A 82 -5.71 2.03 -5.12
N THR A 83 -4.86 2.50 -5.99
CA THR A 83 -4.08 1.65 -6.89
C THR A 83 -3.01 0.89 -6.11
N SER A 84 -2.86 -0.40 -6.40
CA SER A 84 -1.82 -1.25 -5.80
C SER A 84 -0.46 -0.92 -6.38
N ARG A 85 0.21 0.02 -5.76
CA ARG A 85 1.54 0.52 -6.13
C ARG A 85 2.17 1.32 -4.98
N PRO A 86 3.46 1.63 -5.04
CA PRO A 86 4.05 2.66 -4.18
C PRO A 86 3.46 4.05 -4.52
N HIS A 87 3.10 4.80 -3.48
CA HIS A 87 2.59 6.17 -3.59
C HIS A 87 3.59 7.16 -3.03
N SER A 88 3.89 8.20 -3.78
CA SER A 88 4.73 9.29 -3.32
C SER A 88 3.89 10.31 -2.55
N VAL A 89 4.30 10.57 -1.33
CA VAL A 89 3.64 11.52 -0.43
C VAL A 89 4.59 12.66 -0.11
N SER A 90 4.16 13.88 -0.38
CA SER A 90 4.92 15.10 -0.08
C SER A 90 4.64 15.58 1.34
N ILE A 91 5.70 15.81 2.09
CA ILE A 91 5.66 16.41 3.42
C ILE A 91 6.29 17.79 3.33
N THR A 92 5.49 18.82 3.58
CA THR A 92 5.95 20.19 3.62
C THR A 92 6.11 20.64 5.06
N MET A 93 7.24 21.25 5.35
CA MET A 93 7.58 21.82 6.65
C MET A 93 7.82 23.32 6.48
N GLU A 94 6.90 24.12 6.99
CA GLU A 94 7.04 25.59 7.07
C GLU A 94 7.47 25.94 8.50
N TYR A 95 8.55 26.72 8.65
CA TYR A 95 9.10 27.04 9.96
C TYR A 95 9.85 28.36 9.93
N GLU A 96 10.23 28.85 11.10
CA GLU A 96 10.97 30.06 11.28
C GLU A 96 12.32 29.80 11.94
N ASP A 97 13.31 30.65 11.61
CA ASP A 97 14.56 30.72 12.37
C ASP A 97 14.39 31.51 13.68
N GLU A 98 15.46 31.68 14.42
CA GLU A 98 15.43 32.44 15.70
C GLU A 98 15.07 33.90 15.51
N ASN A 99 15.29 34.48 14.34
CA ASN A 99 15.02 35.86 14.01
C ASN A 99 13.63 36.09 13.37
N GLY A 100 12.87 35.00 13.19
CA GLY A 100 11.55 35.05 12.56
C GLY A 100 11.58 35.00 11.03
N LEU A 101 12.71 34.62 10.42
CA LEU A 101 12.79 34.40 8.99
C LEU A 101 12.05 33.12 8.63
N ALA A 102 11.06 33.22 7.74
CA ALA A 102 10.30 32.07 7.25
C ALA A 102 11.13 31.22 6.31
N LEU A 103 11.06 29.89 6.52
CA LEU A 103 11.76 28.86 5.77
C LEU A 103 10.80 27.74 5.42
N THR A 104 11.07 27.07 4.32
CA THR A 104 10.27 25.92 3.87
C THR A 104 11.19 24.78 3.47
N ALA A 105 10.85 23.58 3.88
CA ALA A 105 11.44 22.34 3.40
C ALA A 105 10.36 21.39 2.89
N VAL A 106 10.63 20.68 1.80
CA VAL A 106 9.74 19.69 1.24
C VAL A 106 10.52 18.39 1.06
N ASP A 107 10.02 17.33 1.66
CA ASP A 107 10.55 15.97 1.50
C ASP A 107 9.46 15.06 0.98
N GLN A 108 9.85 13.99 0.31
CA GLN A 108 8.95 12.96 -0.16
C GLN A 108 9.22 11.64 0.55
N ILE A 109 8.14 10.95 0.90
CA ILE A 109 8.17 9.59 1.43
C ILE A 109 7.37 8.67 0.52
N ILE A 110 7.64 7.38 0.58
CA ILE A 110 6.93 6.37 -0.22
C ILE A 110 6.12 5.49 0.70
N LEU A 111 4.82 5.40 0.42
CA LEU A 111 3.90 4.52 1.13
C LEU A 111 3.39 3.45 0.17
N GLU A 112 3.38 2.20 0.63
CA GLU A 112 2.90 1.09 -0.17
C GLU A 112 1.43 0.83 0.07
N ILE A 113 0.66 0.76 -1.02
CA ILE A 113 -0.74 0.34 -1.00
C ILE A 113 -0.88 -0.95 -1.76
N ARG A 114 -1.66 -1.88 -1.21
CA ARG A 114 -1.97 -3.17 -1.81
C ARG A 114 -3.47 -3.36 -1.91
N GLN A 115 -3.91 -3.89 -3.05
CA GLN A 115 -5.26 -4.40 -3.21
C GLN A 115 -5.30 -5.85 -2.75
N GLN A 116 -6.36 -6.23 -2.06
CA GLN A 116 -6.57 -7.61 -1.68
C GLN A 116 -6.87 -8.45 -2.93
N VAL A 117 -6.10 -9.53 -3.10
CA VAL A 117 -6.39 -10.54 -4.12
C VAL A 117 -7.61 -11.34 -3.67
N ARG A 118 -8.61 -11.42 -4.53
CA ARG A 118 -9.81 -12.22 -4.28
C ARG A 118 -10.13 -13.07 -5.50
N LEU A 119 -9.68 -14.32 -5.45
CA LEU A 119 -10.03 -15.35 -6.41
C LEU A 119 -11.05 -16.29 -5.77
N GLU A 120 -12.12 -16.55 -6.51
CA GLU A 120 -13.11 -17.55 -6.16
C GLU A 120 -13.25 -18.56 -7.30
N TYR A 121 -13.69 -19.76 -6.99
CA TYR A 121 -13.91 -20.81 -7.97
C TYR A 121 -15.16 -21.61 -7.64
N ASP A 122 -15.82 -22.09 -8.70
CA ASP A 122 -16.95 -22.97 -8.59
C ASP A 122 -16.51 -24.42 -8.28
N ARG A 123 -17.43 -25.24 -7.88
CA ARG A 123 -17.17 -26.67 -7.74
C ARG A 123 -16.79 -27.25 -9.10
N PRO A 124 -15.73 -28.08 -9.16
CA PRO A 124 -15.37 -28.75 -10.38
C PRO A 124 -16.53 -29.60 -10.93
N ILE A 125 -16.73 -29.54 -12.23
CA ILE A 125 -17.71 -30.39 -12.92
C ILE A 125 -16.98 -31.69 -13.29
N TRP A 126 -17.36 -32.76 -12.64
CA TRP A 126 -16.80 -34.09 -12.87
C TRP A 126 -17.68 -34.91 -13.81
N PRO A 127 -17.11 -35.83 -14.62
CA PRO A 127 -17.89 -36.81 -15.36
C PRO A 127 -18.62 -37.76 -14.38
N GLU A 128 -19.85 -38.12 -14.71
CA GLU A 128 -20.68 -39.00 -13.86
C GLU A 128 -20.09 -40.40 -13.62
N LYS A 129 -19.26 -40.87 -14.53
CA LYS A 129 -18.61 -42.17 -14.44
C LYS A 129 -17.18 -42.07 -14.95
N VAL A 130 -16.25 -42.60 -14.19
CA VAL A 130 -14.84 -42.77 -14.56
C VAL A 130 -14.47 -44.24 -14.35
N VAL A 131 -13.89 -44.82 -15.38
CA VAL A 131 -13.41 -46.20 -15.31
C VAL A 131 -11.93 -46.17 -14.89
N PRO A 132 -11.48 -47.05 -13.97
CA PRO A 132 -10.07 -47.12 -13.61
C PRO A 132 -9.18 -47.34 -14.84
N GLY A 133 -8.17 -46.45 -15.01
CA GLY A 133 -7.27 -46.47 -16.15
C GLY A 133 -7.64 -45.51 -17.29
N ASP A 134 -8.82 -44.93 -17.27
CA ASP A 134 -9.23 -43.91 -18.26
C ASP A 134 -8.79 -42.49 -17.86
N THR A 135 -8.74 -41.63 -18.85
CA THR A 135 -8.54 -40.18 -18.61
C THR A 135 -9.88 -39.51 -18.29
N ALA A 136 -9.98 -38.88 -17.13
CA ALA A 136 -11.14 -38.09 -16.75
C ALA A 136 -10.88 -36.60 -17.01
N ALA A 137 -11.75 -35.97 -17.80
CA ALA A 137 -11.72 -34.53 -17.96
C ALA A 137 -12.67 -33.86 -16.96
N PHE A 138 -12.22 -32.78 -16.35
CA PHE A 138 -13.07 -31.93 -15.51
C PHE A 138 -12.83 -30.48 -15.84
N SER A 139 -13.75 -29.62 -15.48
CA SER A 139 -13.63 -28.18 -15.65
C SER A 139 -14.11 -27.45 -14.42
N MET A 140 -13.53 -26.30 -14.19
CA MET A 140 -13.99 -25.38 -13.15
C MET A 140 -13.87 -23.95 -13.64
N ASN A 141 -14.75 -23.10 -13.12
CA ASN A 141 -14.73 -21.67 -13.40
C ASN A 141 -14.00 -20.94 -12.27
N VAL A 142 -13.08 -20.04 -12.63
CA VAL A 142 -12.31 -19.21 -11.70
C VAL A 142 -12.66 -17.75 -11.96
N MET A 143 -12.94 -17.01 -10.90
CA MET A 143 -13.40 -15.63 -10.97
C MET A 143 -12.44 -14.71 -10.20
N ASN A 144 -12.01 -13.64 -10.82
CA ASN A 144 -11.31 -12.56 -10.13
C ASN A 144 -12.33 -11.57 -9.56
N LEU A 145 -12.67 -11.70 -8.30
CA LEU A 145 -13.58 -10.80 -7.60
C LEU A 145 -12.84 -9.64 -6.89
N GLY A 146 -11.52 -9.59 -7.02
CA GLY A 146 -10.72 -8.46 -6.55
C GLY A 146 -10.83 -7.23 -7.47
N LYS A 147 -10.15 -6.17 -7.10
CA LYS A 147 -10.11 -4.90 -7.85
C LYS A 147 -8.83 -4.73 -8.67
N SER A 148 -7.89 -5.67 -8.56
CA SER A 148 -6.62 -5.66 -9.28
C SER A 148 -6.64 -6.68 -10.40
N THR A 149 -5.95 -6.36 -11.51
CA THR A 149 -5.61 -7.32 -12.55
C THR A 149 -4.61 -8.33 -11.99
N LEU A 150 -4.88 -9.61 -12.22
CA LEU A 150 -3.98 -10.70 -11.85
C LEU A 150 -3.27 -11.21 -13.10
N TYR A 151 -1.97 -11.40 -12.99
CA TYR A 151 -1.12 -11.86 -14.10
C TYR A 151 -0.65 -13.28 -13.83
N ASN A 152 -0.50 -14.04 -14.90
CA ASN A 152 0.04 -15.41 -14.84
C ASN A 152 -0.68 -16.32 -13.84
N VAL A 153 -2.01 -16.23 -13.80
CA VAL A 153 -2.82 -17.06 -12.92
C VAL A 153 -2.69 -18.52 -13.36
N LEU A 154 -2.14 -19.34 -12.47
CA LEU A 154 -1.93 -20.75 -12.67
C LEU A 154 -2.85 -21.55 -11.74
N LEU A 155 -3.65 -22.42 -12.31
CA LEU A 155 -4.50 -23.34 -11.58
C LEU A 155 -3.80 -24.71 -11.49
N THR A 156 -3.52 -25.15 -10.29
CA THR A 156 -2.88 -26.46 -10.05
C THR A 156 -3.84 -27.39 -9.33
N PHE A 157 -3.99 -28.59 -9.84
CA PHE A 157 -4.83 -29.62 -9.25
C PHE A 157 -3.94 -30.66 -8.57
N ASP A 158 -4.16 -30.84 -7.29
CA ASP A 158 -3.55 -31.91 -6.50
C ASP A 158 -4.64 -32.89 -6.10
N ILE A 159 -4.70 -34.03 -6.79
CA ILE A 159 -5.70 -35.05 -6.54
C ILE A 159 -4.96 -36.23 -5.94
N PRO A 160 -5.20 -36.56 -4.64
CA PRO A 160 -4.67 -37.76 -4.03
C PRO A 160 -5.09 -38.97 -4.86
N GLU A 161 -4.20 -39.93 -5.08
CA GLU A 161 -4.42 -41.17 -5.85
C GLU A 161 -4.34 -41.03 -7.39
N MET A 162 -4.11 -39.82 -7.94
CA MET A 162 -3.77 -39.66 -9.36
C MET A 162 -2.25 -39.53 -9.55
N ALA A 163 -1.73 -40.25 -10.55
CA ALA A 163 -0.27 -40.33 -10.77
C ALA A 163 0.39 -39.06 -11.27
N SER A 164 -0.36 -38.03 -11.65
CA SER A 164 0.16 -36.71 -12.06
C SER A 164 -0.80 -35.62 -11.72
N GLY A 165 -0.30 -34.60 -11.01
CA GLY A 165 -0.97 -33.30 -10.91
C GLY A 165 -1.00 -32.65 -12.28
N SER A 166 -2.11 -32.01 -12.63
CA SER A 166 -2.19 -31.18 -13.83
C SER A 166 -2.29 -29.70 -13.43
N SER A 167 -1.74 -28.83 -14.27
CA SER A 167 -1.84 -27.40 -14.10
C SER A 167 -2.33 -26.75 -15.39
N VAL A 168 -3.14 -25.70 -15.25
CA VAL A 168 -3.69 -24.92 -16.36
C VAL A 168 -3.33 -23.45 -16.15
N LEU A 169 -2.69 -22.85 -17.15
CA LEU A 169 -2.41 -21.43 -17.13
C LEU A 169 -3.64 -20.67 -17.63
N LEU A 170 -4.25 -19.87 -16.75
CA LEU A 170 -5.38 -19.00 -17.08
C LEU A 170 -4.91 -17.65 -17.65
N GLY A 171 -3.63 -17.31 -17.46
CA GLY A 171 -3.04 -16.07 -17.91
C GLY A 171 -3.49 -14.85 -17.11
N THR A 172 -3.72 -13.74 -17.78
CA THR A 172 -4.17 -12.49 -17.15
C THR A 172 -5.67 -12.51 -16.91
N MET A 173 -6.08 -12.12 -15.70
CA MET A 173 -7.49 -12.00 -15.31
C MET A 173 -7.78 -10.57 -14.84
N GLN A 174 -8.64 -9.87 -15.56
CA GLN A 174 -9.11 -8.54 -15.18
C GLN A 174 -10.08 -8.62 -13.98
N PRO A 175 -10.29 -7.51 -13.22
CA PRO A 175 -11.33 -7.46 -12.21
C PRO A 175 -12.70 -7.80 -12.80
N GLY A 176 -13.42 -8.72 -12.14
CA GLY A 176 -14.72 -9.20 -12.60
C GLY A 176 -14.67 -10.24 -13.71
N GLU A 177 -13.50 -10.61 -14.20
CA GLU A 177 -13.34 -11.62 -15.25
C GLU A 177 -13.43 -13.04 -14.69
N SER A 178 -14.05 -13.89 -15.49
CA SER A 178 -14.23 -15.31 -15.24
C SER A 178 -13.53 -16.11 -16.33
N LYS A 179 -12.75 -17.13 -15.95
CA LYS A 179 -12.10 -18.05 -16.90
C LYS A 179 -12.32 -19.50 -16.50
N MET A 180 -12.50 -20.33 -17.50
CA MET A 180 -12.66 -21.75 -17.31
C MET A 180 -11.30 -22.44 -17.46
N GLY A 181 -10.94 -23.25 -16.44
CA GLY A 181 -9.81 -24.16 -16.47
C GLY A 181 -10.29 -25.59 -16.67
N SER A 182 -9.64 -26.32 -17.55
CA SER A 182 -9.94 -27.73 -17.83
C SER A 182 -8.67 -28.53 -18.11
#